data_7457f689739c098b99d9c19de44d495a
#
_entry.id   7457f689739c098b99d9c19de44d495a
#
_cell.length_a   1.000
_cell.length_b   1.000
_cell.length_c   1.000
_cell.angle_alpha   90.00
_cell.angle_beta   90.00
_cell.angle_gamma   90.00
#
_symmetry.space_group_name_H-M   'P 1'
#
loop_
_entity.id
_entity.type
_entity.pdbx_description
1 polymer ?
#
loop_
_entity_poly.entity_id
_entity_poly.type
_entity_poly.pdbx_seq_one_letter_code
_entity_poly.pdbx_strand_id
1 'polypeptide(L)'
;MGSRVFFEAIKTLGFAGISGAYASVGSPTAFPIRAFKISNSTAGNMYFTTNTSQDEMFVPAGSFTLYDLQSNMNPQFDDKFVLPVGTQFSVKQITAPVSGAVYIECIFG
;
A
#
# COMPACT_ATOMS: atom_id res chain seq x y z
N MET A 1 22.47 -18.43 -4.45
CA MET A 1 21.35 -18.92 -3.71
C MET A 1 20.16 -17.97 -3.88
N GLY A 2 19.06 -18.48 -4.17
CA GLY A 2 17.89 -17.67 -4.35
C GLY A 2 17.28 -17.23 -3.03
N SER A 3 16.77 -16.01 -2.99
CA SER A 3 15.97 -15.57 -1.89
C SER A 3 14.54 -15.99 -2.13
N ARG A 4 13.88 -16.40 -1.08
CA ARG A 4 12.45 -16.68 -1.14
C ARG A 4 11.69 -15.39 -0.90
N VAL A 5 10.56 -15.26 -1.57
CA VAL A 5 9.65 -14.15 -1.32
C VAL A 5 8.42 -14.69 -0.60
N PHE A 6 7.86 -13.84 0.24
CA PHE A 6 6.70 -14.19 1.04
C PHE A 6 5.69 -13.04 0.95
N PHE A 7 4.42 -13.37 1.14
CA PHE A 7 3.36 -12.39 1.18
C PHE A 7 2.90 -12.22 2.63
N GLU A 8 2.76 -10.98 3.05
CA GLU A 8 2.03 -10.69 4.29
C GLU A 8 0.54 -10.91 4.05
N ALA A 9 -0.21 -11.06 5.13
CA ALA A 9 -1.67 -11.11 5.03
C ALA A 9 -2.18 -9.85 4.34
N ILE A 10 -3.19 -10.00 3.49
CA ILE A 10 -3.75 -8.86 2.76
C ILE A 10 -4.32 -7.85 3.75
N LYS A 11 -3.96 -6.59 3.56
CA LYS A 11 -4.51 -5.48 4.33
C LYS A 11 -5.71 -4.93 3.56
N THR A 12 -6.79 -4.68 4.27
CA THR A 12 -8.03 -4.23 3.62
C THR A 12 -8.77 -3.24 4.52
N LEU A 13 -9.56 -2.39 3.87
CA LEU A 13 -10.48 -1.48 4.54
C LEU A 13 -11.71 -1.31 3.66
N GLY A 14 -12.88 -1.57 4.19
CA GLY A 14 -14.13 -1.41 3.48
C GLY A 14 -14.48 0.07 3.27
N PHE A 15 -15.31 0.35 2.27
CA PHE A 15 -15.62 1.73 1.90
C PHE A 15 -16.22 2.54 3.07
N ALA A 16 -16.95 1.88 3.96
CA ALA A 16 -17.59 2.57 5.09
C ALA A 16 -16.57 3.13 6.10
N GLY A 17 -15.34 2.61 6.09
CA GLY A 17 -14.27 3.10 6.95
C GLY A 17 -13.42 4.19 6.31
N ILE A 18 -13.72 4.59 5.08
CA ILE A 18 -12.94 5.57 4.32
C ILE A 18 -13.65 6.91 4.36
N SER A 19 -12.91 7.96 4.67
CA SER A 19 -13.47 9.33 4.74
C SER A 19 -12.49 10.32 4.13
N GLY A 20 -12.76 11.61 4.32
CA GLY A 20 -11.86 12.67 3.89
C GLY A 20 -10.60 12.84 4.75
N ALA A 21 -10.46 12.03 5.80
CA ALA A 21 -9.26 11.98 6.62
C ALA A 21 -8.62 10.60 6.48
N TYR A 22 -7.30 10.51 6.64
CA TYR A 22 -6.61 9.24 6.51
C TYR A 22 -7.07 8.24 7.55
N ALA A 23 -7.36 7.02 7.11
CA ALA A 23 -7.69 5.89 7.97
C ALA A 23 -6.71 4.75 7.69
N SER A 24 -6.31 4.04 8.72
CA SER A 24 -5.36 2.94 8.60
C SER A 24 -5.95 1.79 7.79
N VAL A 25 -5.15 1.20 6.92
CA VAL A 25 -5.50 0.01 6.15
C VAL A 25 -4.72 -1.15 6.74
N GLY A 26 -5.40 -1.95 7.56
CA GLY A 26 -4.78 -3.08 8.23
C GLY A 26 -3.75 -2.67 9.28
N SER A 27 -2.96 -3.62 9.70
CA SER A 27 -1.90 -3.42 10.69
C SER A 27 -0.62 -2.92 10.03
N PRO A 28 0.30 -2.30 10.78
CA PRO A 28 1.62 -1.98 10.25
C PRO A 28 2.34 -3.23 9.76
N THR A 29 3.28 -3.06 8.83
CA THR A 29 4.03 -4.18 8.27
C THR A 29 4.87 -4.85 9.36
N ALA A 30 4.96 -6.18 9.29
CA ALA A 30 5.75 -6.97 10.23
C ALA A 30 7.17 -7.23 9.71
N PHE A 31 7.42 -6.92 8.45
CA PHE A 31 8.70 -7.18 7.78
C PHE A 31 9.05 -6.00 6.87
N PRO A 32 10.33 -5.81 6.53
CA PRO A 32 10.67 -4.86 5.48
C PRO A 32 10.04 -5.31 4.15
N ILE A 33 9.39 -4.41 3.46
CA ILE A 33 8.61 -4.71 2.26
C ILE A 33 9.40 -4.32 1.03
N ARG A 34 9.55 -5.26 0.09
CA ARG A 34 10.29 -5.04 -1.15
C ARG A 34 9.39 -4.70 -2.33
N ALA A 35 8.14 -5.07 -2.27
CA ALA A 35 7.16 -4.74 -3.30
C ALA A 35 5.77 -4.75 -2.69
N PHE A 36 4.88 -3.92 -3.21
CA PHE A 36 3.49 -3.92 -2.76
C PHE A 36 2.57 -3.50 -3.88
N LYS A 37 1.33 -3.96 -3.79
CA LYS A 37 0.29 -3.62 -4.74
C LYS A 37 -0.87 -3.01 -3.97
N ILE A 38 -1.36 -1.87 -4.46
CA ILE A 38 -2.54 -1.21 -3.92
C ILE A 38 -3.66 -1.37 -4.95
N SER A 39 -4.79 -1.94 -4.53
CA SER A 39 -5.97 -2.09 -5.36
C SER A 39 -7.09 -1.24 -4.77
N ASN A 40 -7.68 -0.40 -5.61
CA ASN A 40 -8.83 0.41 -5.23
C ASN A 40 -10.07 -0.16 -5.92
N SER A 41 -10.78 -1.03 -5.21
CA SER A 41 -11.99 -1.66 -5.72
C SER A 41 -13.24 -0.93 -5.25
N THR A 42 -13.12 0.38 -4.99
CA THR A 42 -14.26 1.23 -4.65
C THR A 42 -14.69 2.04 -5.86
N ALA A 43 -15.83 2.72 -5.72
CA ALA A 43 -16.36 3.61 -6.76
C ALA A 43 -15.76 5.02 -6.69
N GLY A 44 -14.85 5.29 -5.76
CA GLY A 44 -14.26 6.62 -5.57
C GLY A 44 -12.76 6.63 -5.75
N ASN A 45 -12.22 7.78 -6.18
CA ASN A 45 -10.77 7.96 -6.27
C ASN A 45 -10.17 8.13 -4.87
N MET A 46 -8.96 7.63 -4.68
CA MET A 46 -8.33 7.58 -3.36
C MET A 46 -6.89 8.05 -3.41
N TYR A 47 -6.46 8.67 -2.31
CA TYR A 47 -5.04 8.82 -1.98
C TYR A 47 -4.64 7.78 -0.97
N PHE A 48 -3.45 7.23 -1.14
CA PHE A 48 -2.82 6.32 -0.18
C PHE A 48 -1.53 6.93 0.30
N THR A 49 -1.14 6.60 1.51
CA THR A 49 0.11 7.12 2.07
C THR A 49 0.70 6.14 3.07
N THR A 50 2.02 6.24 3.24
CA THR A 50 2.74 5.65 4.36
C THR A 50 3.13 6.71 5.38
N ASN A 51 2.76 7.96 5.10
CA ASN A 51 3.03 9.12 5.95
C ASN A 51 1.83 10.04 5.89
N THR A 52 1.02 10.05 6.94
CA THR A 52 -0.25 10.76 6.94
C THR A 52 -0.11 12.28 6.86
N SER A 53 1.10 12.82 6.88
CA SER A 53 1.32 14.26 6.72
C SER A 53 1.35 14.71 5.26
N GLN A 54 1.31 13.77 4.30
CA GLN A 54 1.33 14.11 2.88
C GLN A 54 0.65 13.03 2.06
N ASP A 55 0.10 13.43 0.91
CA ASP A 55 -0.49 12.51 -0.06
C ASP A 55 0.63 11.95 -0.93
N GLU A 56 0.76 10.65 -1.00
CA GLU A 56 1.89 10.00 -1.68
C GLU A 56 1.48 9.28 -2.96
N MET A 57 0.34 8.60 -2.94
CA MET A 57 -0.04 7.72 -4.04
C MET A 57 -1.49 7.95 -4.40
N PHE A 58 -1.75 8.12 -5.70
CA PHE A 58 -3.10 8.30 -6.21
C PHE A 58 -3.52 7.03 -6.94
N VAL A 59 -4.66 6.45 -6.56
CA VAL A 59 -5.20 5.26 -7.20
C VAL A 59 -6.67 5.54 -7.55
N PRO A 60 -6.98 5.68 -8.85
CA PRO A 60 -8.36 5.95 -9.24
C PRO A 60 -9.29 4.78 -8.97
N ALA A 61 -10.60 5.07 -8.98
CA ALA A 61 -11.63 4.06 -8.76
C ALA A 61 -11.46 2.89 -9.73
N GLY A 62 -11.53 1.68 -9.21
CA GLY A 62 -11.45 0.46 -10.02
C GLY A 62 -10.06 0.14 -10.57
N SER A 63 -9.02 0.80 -10.08
CA SER A 63 -7.64 0.65 -10.58
C SER A 63 -6.73 0.07 -9.51
N PHE A 64 -5.52 -0.27 -9.94
CA PHE A 64 -4.48 -0.71 -9.01
C PHE A 64 -3.13 -0.14 -9.43
N THR A 65 -2.20 -0.15 -8.50
CA THR A 65 -0.81 0.25 -8.75
C THR A 65 0.11 -0.74 -8.06
N LEU A 66 1.15 -1.16 -8.77
CA LEU A 66 2.18 -2.06 -8.25
C LEU A 66 3.49 -1.30 -8.11
N TYR A 67 4.07 -1.37 -6.93
CA TYR A 67 5.37 -0.77 -6.65
C TYR A 67 6.38 -1.87 -6.36
N ASP A 68 7.41 -1.97 -7.20
CA ASP A 68 8.53 -2.87 -6.96
C ASP A 68 9.74 -2.02 -6.58
N LEU A 69 10.01 -1.97 -5.30
CA LEU A 69 11.03 -1.08 -4.75
C LEU A 69 12.44 -1.51 -5.10
N GLN A 70 12.61 -2.73 -5.58
CA GLN A 70 13.93 -3.30 -5.84
C GLN A 70 14.21 -3.56 -7.32
N SER A 71 13.25 -3.27 -8.20
CA SER A 71 13.43 -3.59 -9.62
C SER A 71 14.57 -2.83 -10.27
N ASN A 72 14.88 -1.63 -9.79
CA ASN A 72 15.96 -0.80 -10.31
C ASN A 72 17.09 -0.63 -9.29
N MET A 73 17.18 -1.55 -8.34
CA MET A 73 18.17 -1.45 -7.28
C MET A 73 19.57 -1.59 -7.85
N ASN A 74 20.44 -0.64 -7.50
CA ASN A 74 21.85 -0.76 -7.78
C ASN A 74 22.46 -1.70 -6.74
N PRO A 75 23.25 -2.72 -7.13
CA PRO A 75 23.87 -3.63 -6.16
C PRO A 75 24.71 -2.96 -5.08
N GLN A 76 25.17 -1.73 -5.32
CA GLN A 76 25.90 -0.97 -4.29
C GLN A 76 25.01 -0.45 -3.18
N PHE A 77 23.68 -0.52 -3.38
CA PHE A 77 22.69 0.01 -2.42
C PHE A 77 21.68 -1.08 -2.05
N ASP A 78 22.13 -2.31 -1.93
CA ASP A 78 21.29 -3.49 -1.96
C ASP A 78 20.25 -3.57 -0.87
N ASP A 79 20.40 -2.87 0.24
CA ASP A 79 19.43 -2.91 1.33
C ASP A 79 18.72 -1.57 1.55
N LYS A 80 18.74 -0.69 0.54
CA LYS A 80 18.19 0.66 0.69
C LYS A 80 16.76 0.81 0.19
N PHE A 81 16.29 -0.12 -0.63
CA PHE A 81 15.03 0.07 -1.35
C PHE A 81 13.97 -0.88 -0.82
N VAL A 82 13.59 -0.65 0.42
CA VAL A 82 12.50 -1.38 1.07
C VAL A 82 11.70 -0.40 1.93
N LEU A 83 10.43 -0.70 2.15
CA LEU A 83 9.68 -0.03 3.20
C LEU A 83 10.07 -0.67 4.53
N PRO A 84 10.37 0.14 5.54
CA PRO A 84 10.81 -0.41 6.82
C PRO A 84 9.68 -1.16 7.52
N VAL A 85 10.07 -2.08 8.42
CA VAL A 85 9.10 -2.74 9.29
C VAL A 85 8.35 -1.68 10.10
N GLY A 86 7.07 -1.91 10.32
CA GLY A 86 6.23 -0.95 11.04
C GLY A 86 5.61 0.12 10.16
N THR A 87 5.74 0.01 8.83
CA THR A 87 5.10 0.94 7.90
C THR A 87 3.58 0.78 7.97
N GLN A 88 2.87 1.87 8.20
CA GLN A 88 1.42 1.89 8.26
C GLN A 88 0.86 2.51 6.99
N PHE A 89 0.14 1.72 6.21
CA PHE A 89 -0.58 2.24 5.06
C PHE A 89 -1.88 2.89 5.51
N SER A 90 -2.23 3.99 4.90
CA SER A 90 -3.47 4.71 5.18
C SER A 90 -4.09 5.20 3.89
N VAL A 91 -5.40 5.42 3.91
CA VAL A 91 -6.17 5.83 2.74
C VAL A 91 -7.13 6.96 3.11
N LYS A 92 -7.32 7.89 2.18
CA LYS A 92 -8.41 8.88 2.29
C LYS A 92 -9.09 9.04 0.95
N GLN A 93 -10.37 9.39 0.97
CA GLN A 93 -11.14 9.59 -0.24
C GLN A 93 -10.84 10.95 -0.88
N ILE A 94 -10.86 10.96 -2.21
CA ILE A 94 -11.01 12.20 -2.99
C ILE A 94 -12.47 12.32 -3.36
N THR A 95 -13.05 11.21 -3.86
CA THR A 95 -14.47 11.10 -4.15
C THR A 95 -15.06 10.06 -3.20
N ALA A 96 -16.18 10.39 -2.56
CA ALA A 96 -16.78 9.49 -1.57
C ALA A 96 -17.19 8.17 -2.23
N PRO A 97 -16.70 7.03 -1.73
CA PRO A 97 -17.08 5.74 -2.27
C PRO A 97 -18.47 5.34 -1.75
N VAL A 98 -19.19 4.57 -2.55
CA VAL A 98 -20.52 4.06 -2.19
C VAL A 98 -20.52 2.53 -2.06
N SER A 99 -19.41 1.87 -2.40
CA SER A 99 -19.29 0.42 -2.33
C SER A 99 -17.83 0.00 -2.44
N GLY A 100 -17.57 -1.26 -2.13
CA GLY A 100 -16.27 -1.87 -2.35
C GLY A 100 -15.31 -1.72 -1.18
N ALA A 101 -14.04 -1.92 -1.48
CA ALA A 101 -12.98 -1.89 -0.48
C ALA A 101 -11.64 -1.59 -1.16
N VAL A 102 -10.64 -1.24 -0.37
CA VAL A 102 -9.26 -1.13 -0.83
C VAL A 102 -8.47 -2.30 -0.26
N TYR A 103 -7.44 -2.73 -0.99
CA TYR A 103 -6.60 -3.87 -0.62
C TYR A 103 -5.14 -3.51 -0.83
N ILE A 104 -4.29 -3.95 0.09
CA ILE A 104 -2.85 -3.79 -0.04
C ILE A 104 -2.20 -5.14 0.17
N GLU A 105 -1.43 -5.56 -0.84
CA GLU A 105 -0.69 -6.82 -0.84
C GLU A 105 0.79 -6.49 -0.74
N CYS A 106 1.46 -7.02 0.27
CA CYS A 106 2.87 -6.73 0.54
C CYS A 106 3.72 -7.98 0.37
N ILE A 107 4.89 -7.80 -0.24
CA ILE A 107 5.84 -8.87 -0.50
C ILE A 107 7.13 -8.57 0.26
N PHE A 108 7.62 -9.55 0.99
CA PHE A 108 8.88 -9.45 1.71
C PHE A 108 9.75 -10.67 1.43
N GLY A 109 10.99 -10.64 1.91
CA GLY A 109 11.89 -11.77 1.71
C GLY A 109 13.36 -11.43 1.63
#